data_fa96c61159aca04bcab29ea515a9efe4
#
_entry.id   fa96c61159aca04bcab29ea515a9efe4
#
_cell.length_a   1.000
_cell.length_b   1.000
_cell.length_c   1.000
_cell.angle_alpha   90.00
_cell.angle_beta   90.00
_cell.angle_gamma   90.00
#
_symmetry.space_group_name_H-M   'P 1'
#
loop_
_entity.id
_entity.type
_entity.pdbx_description
1 polymer ?
#
loop_
_entity_poly.entity_id
_entity_poly.type
_entity_poly.pdbx_seq_one_letter_code
_entity_poly.pdbx_strand_id
1 'polypeptide(L)'
;DIFSLFIQNILEDIAESVTENEAITKTLNVISKWKKLFDKINFNGLSIEQQKGLIGELLFINHLLDNQKSSTNILNAWTGPDFEDKDFVFGGIGIEIKLTSSKYPKIKITNEGQLDSQNLNRLYLILYTVEDVKENGFSLNSLIEQTQQKFSANIDELKFFKERLMLLGYFEEHKDHYNKMYSLKKNYSYSVSEKFPKIIKSQLPIGVYNTSYFIELSAVENFSVEIEEINQNI
;
A
#
# COMPACT_ATOMS: atom_id res chain seq x y z
N ASP A 1 8.40 -20.55 3.45
CA ASP A 1 7.79 -20.56 2.11
C ASP A 1 6.33 -20.09 2.24
N ILE A 2 5.73 -19.65 1.13
CA ILE A 2 4.38 -19.06 1.08
C ILE A 2 3.30 -20.02 1.59
N PHE A 3 3.47 -21.32 1.36
CA PHE A 3 2.51 -22.33 1.79
C PHE A 3 2.54 -22.51 3.31
N SER A 4 3.72 -22.44 3.91
CA SER A 4 3.87 -22.47 5.38
C SER A 4 3.18 -21.27 6.02
N LEU A 5 3.30 -20.08 5.44
CA LEU A 5 2.60 -18.88 5.90
C LEU A 5 1.07 -19.03 5.78
N PHE A 6 0.57 -19.59 4.66
CA PHE A 6 -0.86 -19.87 4.48
C PHE A 6 -1.40 -20.77 5.59
N ILE A 7 -0.71 -21.90 5.87
CA ILE A 7 -1.11 -22.83 6.93
C ILE A 7 -1.03 -22.15 8.31
N GLN A 8 0.01 -21.37 8.57
CA GLN A 8 0.17 -20.64 9.82
C GLN A 8 -1.00 -19.65 10.05
N ASN A 9 -1.39 -18.87 9.05
CA ASN A 9 -2.53 -17.95 9.18
C ASN A 9 -3.83 -18.68 9.49
N ILE A 10 -4.10 -19.85 8.86
CA ILE A 10 -5.26 -20.65 9.17
C ILE A 10 -5.22 -21.12 10.64
N LEU A 11 -4.07 -21.62 11.11
CA LEU A 11 -3.94 -22.16 12.47
C LEU A 11 -4.08 -21.04 13.52
N GLU A 12 -3.52 -19.86 13.29
CA GLU A 12 -3.63 -18.71 14.19
C GLU A 12 -5.10 -18.25 14.31
N ASP A 13 -5.82 -18.09 13.19
CA ASP A 13 -7.24 -17.69 13.21
C ASP A 13 -8.15 -18.73 13.88
N ILE A 14 -7.85 -20.02 13.70
CA ILE A 14 -8.61 -21.11 14.37
C ILE A 14 -8.34 -21.10 15.88
N ALA A 15 -7.07 -20.92 16.29
CA ALA A 15 -6.68 -20.94 17.70
C ALA A 15 -7.36 -19.84 18.52
N GLU A 16 -7.69 -18.71 17.92
CA GLU A 16 -8.41 -17.59 18.55
C GLU A 16 -9.94 -17.73 18.52
N SER A 17 -10.47 -18.82 17.93
CA SER A 17 -11.91 -18.99 17.77
C SER A 17 -12.53 -19.64 19.00
N VAL A 18 -13.66 -19.09 19.47
CA VAL A 18 -14.40 -19.58 20.64
C VAL A 18 -15.42 -20.62 20.25
N THR A 19 -15.94 -20.59 19.02
CA THR A 19 -16.96 -21.51 18.52
C THR A 19 -16.55 -22.10 17.17
N GLU A 20 -17.11 -23.31 16.88
CA GLU A 20 -16.88 -23.98 15.59
C GLU A 20 -17.32 -23.11 14.38
N ASN A 21 -18.46 -22.44 14.49
CA ASN A 21 -18.95 -21.55 13.42
C ASN A 21 -18.02 -20.36 13.18
N GLU A 22 -17.43 -19.82 14.24
CA GLU A 22 -16.43 -18.76 14.15
C GLU A 22 -15.15 -19.26 13.48
N ALA A 23 -14.65 -20.43 13.87
CA ALA A 23 -13.48 -21.06 13.26
C ALA A 23 -13.68 -21.30 11.76
N ILE A 24 -14.84 -21.84 11.37
CA ILE A 24 -15.19 -22.05 9.96
C ILE A 24 -15.21 -20.72 9.21
N THR A 25 -15.86 -19.69 9.75
CA THR A 25 -15.97 -18.38 9.10
C THR A 25 -14.60 -17.75 8.91
N LYS A 26 -13.76 -17.74 9.95
CA LYS A 26 -12.38 -17.23 9.89
C LYS A 26 -11.56 -18.01 8.87
N THR A 27 -11.61 -19.34 8.89
CA THR A 27 -10.91 -20.17 7.90
C THR A 27 -11.31 -19.85 6.46
N LEU A 28 -12.61 -19.70 6.19
CA LEU A 28 -13.11 -19.35 4.86
C LEU A 28 -12.63 -17.95 4.41
N ASN A 29 -12.54 -17.00 5.36
CA ASN A 29 -12.00 -15.66 5.08
C ASN A 29 -10.51 -15.73 4.74
N VAL A 30 -9.70 -16.48 5.48
CA VAL A 30 -8.28 -16.71 5.17
C VAL A 30 -8.15 -17.35 3.79
N ILE A 31 -8.86 -18.42 3.51
CA ILE A 31 -8.83 -19.08 2.21
C ILE A 31 -9.21 -18.12 1.08
N SER A 32 -10.22 -17.27 1.28
CA SER A 32 -10.65 -16.28 0.29
C SER A 32 -9.57 -15.21 0.04
N LYS A 33 -8.89 -14.72 1.09
CA LYS A 33 -7.76 -13.80 0.96
C LYS A 33 -6.61 -14.45 0.19
N TRP A 34 -6.24 -15.67 0.56
CA TRP A 34 -5.16 -16.41 -0.08
C TRP A 34 -5.48 -16.77 -1.55
N LYS A 35 -6.74 -17.09 -1.86
CA LYS A 35 -7.17 -17.28 -3.25
C LYS A 35 -6.95 -16.00 -4.07
N LYS A 36 -7.36 -14.83 -3.57
CA LYS A 36 -7.09 -13.54 -4.23
C LYS A 36 -5.60 -13.29 -4.44
N LEU A 37 -4.76 -13.68 -3.47
CA LEU A 37 -3.31 -13.59 -3.56
C LEU A 37 -2.80 -14.49 -4.69
N PHE A 38 -3.17 -15.78 -4.69
CA PHE A 38 -2.72 -16.72 -5.72
C PHE A 38 -3.19 -16.34 -7.13
N ASP A 39 -4.37 -15.74 -7.26
CA ASP A 39 -4.87 -15.23 -8.54
C ASP A 39 -4.05 -14.00 -9.04
N LYS A 40 -3.38 -13.28 -8.13
CA LYS A 40 -2.57 -12.09 -8.43
C LYS A 40 -1.06 -12.37 -8.51
N ILE A 41 -0.58 -13.45 -7.88
CA ILE A 41 0.85 -13.81 -7.92
C ILE A 41 1.23 -14.12 -9.37
N ASN A 42 2.13 -13.31 -9.89
CA ASN A 42 2.84 -13.63 -11.10
C ASN A 42 4.08 -14.45 -10.73
N PHE A 43 4.16 -15.71 -11.19
CA PHE A 43 5.33 -16.57 -10.97
C PHE A 43 6.63 -16.01 -11.54
N ASN A 44 6.55 -14.94 -12.34
CA ASN A 44 7.71 -14.20 -12.86
C ASN A 44 8.06 -12.96 -12.02
N GLY A 45 7.44 -12.79 -10.83
CA GLY A 45 7.64 -11.66 -9.94
C GLY A 45 6.72 -10.47 -10.20
N LEU A 46 6.96 -9.36 -9.51
CA LEU A 46 6.16 -8.14 -9.58
C LEU A 46 6.30 -7.45 -10.93
N SER A 47 5.19 -7.05 -11.54
CA SER A 47 5.19 -6.15 -12.70
C SER A 47 5.79 -4.78 -12.34
N ILE A 48 6.16 -3.99 -13.33
CA ILE A 48 6.72 -2.64 -13.11
C ILE A 48 5.73 -1.74 -12.33
N GLU A 49 4.44 -1.87 -12.59
CA GLU A 49 3.39 -1.13 -11.88
C GLU A 49 3.30 -1.56 -10.41
N GLN A 50 3.35 -2.86 -10.14
CA GLN A 50 3.37 -3.40 -8.76
C GLN A 50 4.64 -2.99 -8.02
N GLN A 51 5.81 -3.05 -8.67
CA GLN A 51 7.08 -2.55 -8.11
C GLN A 51 6.96 -1.07 -7.73
N LYS A 52 6.40 -0.22 -8.62
CA LYS A 52 6.19 1.20 -8.34
C LYS A 52 5.21 1.45 -7.20
N GLY A 53 4.12 0.67 -7.13
CA GLY A 53 3.19 0.72 -6.00
C GLY A 53 3.91 0.46 -4.68
N LEU A 54 4.59 -0.67 -4.58
CA LEU A 54 5.33 -1.05 -3.38
C LEU A 54 6.45 -0.06 -3.03
N ILE A 55 7.17 0.49 -4.03
CA ILE A 55 8.16 1.56 -3.81
C ILE A 55 7.49 2.78 -3.14
N GLY A 56 6.33 3.21 -3.63
CA GLY A 56 5.61 4.34 -3.04
C GLY A 56 5.22 4.10 -1.58
N GLU A 57 4.68 2.91 -1.28
CA GLU A 57 4.32 2.51 0.08
C GLU A 57 5.55 2.44 0.99
N LEU A 58 6.68 1.87 0.53
CA LEU A 58 7.94 1.81 1.29
C LEU A 58 8.55 3.19 1.53
N LEU A 59 8.46 4.12 0.57
CA LEU A 59 8.89 5.50 0.78
C LEU A 59 8.08 6.16 1.91
N PHE A 60 6.78 5.92 1.97
CA PHE A 60 5.94 6.45 3.03
C PHE A 60 6.23 5.78 4.39
N ILE A 61 6.38 4.45 4.45
CA ILE A 61 6.79 3.72 5.65
C ILE A 61 8.11 4.29 6.19
N ASN A 62 9.12 4.43 5.33
CA ASN A 62 10.42 4.98 5.73
C ASN A 62 10.32 6.43 6.23
N HIS A 63 9.49 7.26 5.57
CA HIS A 63 9.22 8.62 6.03
C HIS A 63 8.62 8.64 7.44
N LEU A 64 7.65 7.78 7.73
CA LEU A 64 7.03 7.69 9.06
C LEU A 64 8.02 7.21 10.12
N LEU A 65 8.83 6.19 9.82
CA LEU A 65 9.86 5.68 10.72
C LEU A 65 10.93 6.74 11.03
N ASP A 66 11.35 7.51 10.01
CA ASP A 66 12.32 8.61 10.18
C ASP A 66 11.74 9.76 11.03
N ASN A 67 10.42 9.95 11.03
CA ASN A 67 9.69 10.87 11.90
C ASN A 67 9.27 10.25 13.24
N GLN A 68 9.91 9.14 13.65
CA GLN A 68 9.76 8.48 14.95
C GLN A 68 8.31 8.01 15.24
N LYS A 69 7.51 7.71 14.22
CA LYS A 69 6.21 7.07 14.41
C LYS A 69 6.40 5.61 14.83
N SER A 70 5.45 5.11 15.61
CA SER A 70 5.47 3.72 16.08
C SER A 70 5.49 2.73 14.92
N SER A 71 6.53 1.90 14.88
CA SER A 71 6.71 0.84 13.89
C SER A 71 5.53 -0.14 13.87
N THR A 72 5.07 -0.56 15.05
CA THR A 72 3.89 -1.41 15.20
C THR A 72 2.62 -0.77 14.62
N ASN A 73 2.40 0.54 14.91
CA ASN A 73 1.24 1.25 14.37
C ASN A 73 1.31 1.38 12.84
N ILE A 74 2.49 1.63 12.28
CA ILE A 74 2.71 1.71 10.83
C ILE A 74 2.37 0.37 10.17
N LEU A 75 2.89 -0.73 10.69
CA LEU A 75 2.67 -2.07 10.15
C LEU A 75 1.20 -2.50 10.24
N ASN A 76 0.52 -2.19 11.34
CA ASN A 76 -0.90 -2.48 11.52
C ASN A 76 -1.79 -1.62 10.62
N ALA A 77 -1.38 -0.37 10.34
CA ALA A 77 -2.11 0.53 9.46
C ALA A 77 -1.89 0.24 7.97
N TRP A 78 -0.84 -0.50 7.61
CA TRP A 78 -0.52 -0.83 6.22
C TRP A 78 -1.48 -1.89 5.67
N THR A 79 -2.57 -1.46 5.04
CA THR A 79 -3.68 -2.28 4.56
C THR A 79 -3.57 -2.71 3.09
N GLY A 80 -2.63 -2.14 2.33
CA GLY A 80 -2.35 -2.53 0.94
C GLY A 80 -2.18 -4.05 0.75
N PRO A 81 -1.40 -4.76 1.59
CA PRO A 81 -1.26 -6.20 1.53
C PRO A 81 -2.54 -7.02 1.80
N ASP A 82 -3.55 -6.43 2.44
CA ASP A 82 -4.86 -7.07 2.66
C ASP A 82 -5.83 -6.86 1.49
N PHE A 83 -5.37 -6.19 0.43
CA PHE A 83 -6.16 -5.84 -0.75
C PHE A 83 -7.34 -4.92 -0.45
N GLU A 84 -7.19 -4.10 0.59
CA GLU A 84 -8.14 -3.03 0.90
C GLU A 84 -8.04 -1.90 -0.14
N ASP A 85 -9.05 -1.03 -0.16
CA ASP A 85 -9.11 0.08 -1.11
C ASP A 85 -8.09 1.20 -0.83
N LYS A 86 -7.51 1.21 0.37
CA LYS A 86 -6.49 2.18 0.79
C LYS A 86 -5.18 1.47 1.08
N ASP A 87 -4.06 2.17 0.86
CA ASP A 87 -2.75 1.62 1.17
C ASP A 87 -2.49 1.62 2.69
N PHE A 88 -3.00 2.65 3.41
CA PHE A 88 -2.92 2.73 4.87
C PHE A 88 -4.21 3.24 5.49
N VAL A 89 -4.52 2.73 6.71
CA VAL A 89 -5.63 3.24 7.55
C VAL A 89 -5.18 3.37 9.00
N PHE A 90 -5.05 4.61 9.49
CA PHE A 90 -4.68 4.96 10.86
C PHE A 90 -5.90 5.49 11.62
N GLY A 91 -6.56 4.67 12.44
CA GLY A 91 -7.65 5.14 13.31
C GLY A 91 -8.78 5.91 12.60
N GLY A 92 -9.13 5.50 11.38
CA GLY A 92 -10.15 6.19 10.56
C GLY A 92 -9.59 7.26 9.62
N ILE A 93 -8.25 7.38 9.51
CA ILE A 93 -7.58 8.22 8.53
C ILE A 93 -7.00 7.33 7.43
N GLY A 94 -7.55 7.45 6.22
CA GLY A 94 -7.07 6.71 5.05
C GLY A 94 -5.97 7.47 4.33
N ILE A 95 -5.00 6.73 3.78
CA ILE A 95 -3.95 7.27 2.92
C ILE A 95 -3.85 6.41 1.68
N GLU A 96 -3.92 7.05 0.54
CA GLU A 96 -3.67 6.47 -0.79
C GLU A 96 -2.33 6.97 -1.31
N ILE A 97 -1.47 6.05 -1.72
CA ILE A 97 -0.13 6.35 -2.23
C ILE A 97 -0.11 6.15 -3.75
N LYS A 98 0.48 7.11 -4.44
CA LYS A 98 0.73 7.01 -5.88
C LYS A 98 2.20 7.29 -6.16
N LEU A 99 2.76 6.59 -7.14
CA LEU A 99 4.11 6.85 -7.64
C LEU A 99 4.09 6.91 -9.16
N THR A 100 4.74 7.92 -9.71
CA THR A 100 4.89 8.09 -11.17
C THR A 100 6.30 8.48 -11.55
N SER A 101 6.80 7.93 -12.65
CA SER A 101 8.04 8.36 -13.30
C SER A 101 7.77 9.18 -14.57
N SER A 102 6.53 9.64 -14.78
CA SER A 102 6.17 10.45 -15.93
C SER A 102 6.80 11.84 -15.86
N LYS A 103 7.32 12.31 -16.99
CA LYS A 103 7.81 13.68 -17.15
C LYS A 103 6.68 14.72 -16.98
N TYR A 104 5.44 14.33 -17.28
CA TYR A 104 4.22 15.11 -17.10
C TYR A 104 3.30 14.35 -16.14
N PRO A 105 3.51 14.51 -14.81
CA PRO A 105 2.83 13.69 -13.83
C PRO A 105 1.33 13.95 -13.82
N LYS A 106 0.57 12.86 -13.75
CA LYS A 106 -0.87 12.81 -13.49
C LYS A 106 -1.13 11.79 -12.40
N ILE A 107 -2.18 11.96 -11.63
CA ILE A 107 -2.60 11.01 -10.64
C ILE A 107 -3.46 9.95 -11.33
N LYS A 108 -3.00 8.70 -11.37
CA LYS A 108 -3.77 7.58 -11.92
C LYS A 108 -4.56 6.92 -10.79
N ILE A 109 -5.88 6.93 -10.92
CA ILE A 109 -6.79 6.18 -10.04
C ILE A 109 -7.21 4.92 -10.78
N THR A 110 -7.14 3.78 -10.14
CA THR A 110 -7.34 2.46 -10.76
C THR A 110 -8.66 1.80 -10.40
N ASN A 111 -9.34 2.29 -9.37
CA ASN A 111 -10.72 1.91 -9.03
C ASN A 111 -11.40 3.02 -8.23
N GLU A 112 -12.71 2.98 -8.19
CA GLU A 112 -13.58 3.96 -7.52
C GLU A 112 -13.48 3.94 -5.98
N GLY A 113 -12.93 2.87 -5.40
CA GLY A 113 -12.74 2.75 -3.95
C GLY A 113 -11.58 3.60 -3.43
N GLN A 114 -10.54 3.84 -4.25
CA GLN A 114 -9.29 4.48 -3.79
C GLN A 114 -9.49 5.88 -3.22
N LEU A 115 -10.41 6.67 -3.79
CA LEU A 115 -10.72 8.02 -3.30
C LEU A 115 -12.10 8.12 -2.61
N ASP A 116 -12.74 6.99 -2.34
CA ASP A 116 -13.96 6.96 -1.53
C ASP A 116 -13.60 7.11 -0.04
N SER A 117 -14.11 8.13 0.60
CA SER A 117 -13.89 8.42 2.03
C SER A 117 -15.00 7.88 2.93
N GLN A 118 -15.88 7.01 2.41
CA GLN A 118 -16.93 6.39 3.23
C GLN A 118 -16.29 5.63 4.41
N ASN A 119 -16.81 5.85 5.61
CA ASN A 119 -16.30 5.30 6.87
C ASN A 119 -14.90 5.80 7.32
N LEU A 120 -14.39 6.85 6.70
CA LEU A 120 -13.16 7.51 7.12
C LEU A 120 -13.46 8.92 7.65
N ASN A 121 -12.73 9.32 8.66
CA ASN A 121 -12.77 10.70 9.18
C ASN A 121 -12.03 11.65 8.23
N ARG A 122 -10.94 11.17 7.64
CA ARG A 122 -10.11 11.90 6.66
C ARG A 122 -9.55 10.93 5.64
N LEU A 123 -9.27 11.45 4.45
CA LEU A 123 -8.54 10.73 3.40
C LEU A 123 -7.50 11.65 2.80
N TYR A 124 -6.28 11.16 2.69
CA TYR A 124 -5.16 11.84 2.04
C TYR A 124 -4.69 11.05 0.83
N LEU A 125 -4.21 11.77 -0.17
CA LEU A 125 -3.55 11.23 -1.34
C LEU A 125 -2.12 11.75 -1.38
N ILE A 126 -1.13 10.86 -1.46
CA ILE A 126 0.28 11.22 -1.60
C ILE A 126 0.78 10.73 -2.95
N LEU A 127 1.33 11.65 -3.75
CA LEU A 127 1.96 11.34 -5.03
C LEU A 127 3.46 11.56 -4.94
N TYR A 128 4.23 10.50 -5.09
CA TYR A 128 5.67 10.56 -5.30
C TYR A 128 5.98 10.64 -6.80
N THR A 129 6.83 11.60 -7.18
CA THR A 129 7.39 11.66 -8.53
C THR A 129 8.85 11.25 -8.48
N VAL A 130 9.23 10.32 -9.35
CA VAL A 130 10.58 9.80 -9.46
C VAL A 130 11.10 9.94 -10.89
N GLU A 131 12.41 9.89 -11.05
CA GLU A 131 13.03 9.72 -12.36
C GLU A 131 13.85 8.42 -12.39
N ASP A 132 13.91 7.81 -13.57
CA ASP A 132 14.77 6.67 -13.83
C ASP A 132 16.23 7.15 -13.86
N VAL A 133 17.10 6.51 -13.05
CA VAL A 133 18.53 6.81 -12.98
C VAL A 133 19.34 5.54 -13.15
N LYS A 134 20.63 5.68 -13.52
CA LYS A 134 21.57 4.55 -13.62
C LYS A 134 22.36 4.35 -12.33
N GLU A 135 22.61 5.44 -11.59
CA GLU A 135 23.45 5.49 -10.39
C GLU A 135 22.87 6.50 -9.40
N ASN A 136 23.30 6.45 -8.16
CA ASN A 136 22.92 7.41 -7.09
C ASN A 136 21.39 7.50 -6.85
N GLY A 137 20.72 6.34 -6.90
CA GLY A 137 19.29 6.21 -6.64
C GLY A 137 19.01 5.04 -5.73
N PHE A 138 17.73 4.68 -5.65
CA PHE A 138 17.25 3.50 -4.93
C PHE A 138 16.52 2.56 -5.89
N SER A 139 16.56 1.28 -5.57
CA SER A 139 15.76 0.24 -6.21
C SER A 139 14.71 -0.28 -5.23
N LEU A 140 13.76 -1.10 -5.70
CA LEU A 140 12.84 -1.80 -4.79
C LEU A 140 13.61 -2.62 -3.75
N ASN A 141 14.65 -3.36 -4.17
CA ASN A 141 15.47 -4.16 -3.27
C ASN A 141 16.14 -3.31 -2.18
N SER A 142 16.77 -2.20 -2.55
CA SER A 142 17.47 -1.34 -1.58
C SER A 142 16.50 -0.68 -0.59
N LEU A 143 15.28 -0.33 -1.00
CA LEU A 143 14.25 0.19 -0.11
C LEU A 143 13.75 -0.87 0.86
N ILE A 144 13.55 -2.11 0.39
CA ILE A 144 13.16 -3.23 1.25
C ILE A 144 14.26 -3.49 2.30
N GLU A 145 15.53 -3.56 1.88
CA GLU A 145 16.67 -3.75 2.78
C GLU A 145 16.75 -2.62 3.83
N GLN A 146 16.62 -1.36 3.41
CA GLN A 146 16.59 -0.21 4.31
C GLN A 146 15.45 -0.31 5.33
N THR A 147 14.25 -0.68 4.88
CA THR A 147 13.07 -0.82 5.75
C THR A 147 13.25 -1.98 6.73
N GLN A 148 13.77 -3.12 6.27
CA GLN A 148 14.09 -4.27 7.14
C GLN A 148 15.10 -3.90 8.23
N GLN A 149 16.12 -3.11 7.89
CA GLN A 149 17.10 -2.63 8.88
C GLN A 149 16.44 -1.79 9.97
N LYS A 150 15.48 -0.93 9.64
CA LYS A 150 14.73 -0.12 10.62
C LYS A 150 13.86 -0.98 11.56
N PHE A 151 13.33 -2.10 11.06
CA PHE A 151 12.57 -3.07 11.89
C PHE A 151 13.46 -4.09 12.61
N SER A 152 14.77 -4.13 12.36
CA SER A 152 15.68 -5.18 12.85
C SER A 152 15.81 -5.24 14.38
N ALA A 153 15.49 -4.17 15.09
CA ALA A 153 15.51 -4.13 16.54
C ALA A 153 14.39 -4.97 17.19
N ASN A 154 13.31 -5.27 16.45
CA ASN A 154 12.18 -6.06 16.90
C ASN A 154 11.94 -7.21 15.90
N ILE A 155 12.20 -8.45 16.35
CA ILE A 155 12.12 -9.66 15.51
C ILE A 155 10.69 -9.89 15.02
N ASP A 156 9.68 -9.64 15.86
CA ASP A 156 8.27 -9.85 15.49
C ASP A 156 7.82 -8.84 14.44
N GLU A 157 8.21 -7.58 14.57
CA GLU A 157 7.92 -6.56 13.55
C GLU A 157 8.62 -6.87 12.22
N LEU A 158 9.88 -7.29 12.25
CA LEU A 158 10.61 -7.69 11.05
C LEU A 158 9.96 -8.90 10.38
N LYS A 159 9.51 -9.89 11.15
CA LYS A 159 8.79 -11.05 10.64
C LYS A 159 7.49 -10.61 9.98
N PHE A 160 6.68 -9.80 10.68
CA PHE A 160 5.41 -9.30 10.17
C PHE A 160 5.59 -8.47 8.89
N PHE A 161 6.60 -7.61 8.83
CA PHE A 161 6.94 -6.86 7.61
C PHE A 161 7.23 -7.79 6.43
N LYS A 162 8.04 -8.84 6.63
CA LYS A 162 8.33 -9.84 5.58
C LYS A 162 7.09 -10.59 5.12
N GLU A 163 6.20 -10.95 6.03
CA GLU A 163 4.91 -11.57 5.71
C GLU A 163 4.04 -10.65 4.85
N ARG A 164 3.99 -9.36 5.19
CA ARG A 164 3.29 -8.34 4.40
C ARG A 164 3.85 -8.21 2.98
N LEU A 165 5.18 -8.25 2.81
CA LEU A 165 5.82 -8.24 1.50
C LEU A 165 5.44 -9.48 0.66
N MET A 166 5.40 -10.66 1.27
CA MET A 166 4.98 -11.89 0.58
C MET A 166 3.52 -11.81 0.13
N LEU A 167 2.63 -11.22 0.95
CA LEU A 167 1.22 -11.00 0.57
C LEU A 167 1.07 -10.04 -0.64
N LEU A 168 2.00 -9.11 -0.83
CA LEU A 168 2.07 -8.26 -2.03
C LEU A 168 2.68 -8.96 -3.25
N GLY A 169 3.19 -10.18 -3.08
CA GLY A 169 3.83 -10.96 -4.16
C GLY A 169 5.33 -10.70 -4.31
N TYR A 170 5.98 -10.05 -3.33
CA TYR A 170 7.43 -9.95 -3.31
C TYR A 170 8.04 -11.21 -2.74
N PHE A 171 8.91 -11.86 -3.52
CA PHE A 171 9.69 -13.02 -3.13
C PHE A 171 11.18 -12.77 -3.42
N GLU A 172 12.04 -13.18 -2.50
CA GLU A 172 13.50 -13.03 -2.60
C GLU A 172 14.08 -13.69 -3.85
N GLU A 173 13.44 -14.77 -4.32
CA GLU A 173 13.83 -15.51 -5.52
C GLU A 173 13.72 -14.66 -6.79
N HIS A 174 12.91 -13.61 -6.78
CA HIS A 174 12.70 -12.72 -7.92
C HIS A 174 13.48 -11.41 -7.83
N LYS A 175 14.30 -11.20 -6.79
CA LYS A 175 14.98 -9.93 -6.54
C LYS A 175 15.82 -9.43 -7.71
N ASP A 176 16.38 -10.35 -8.51
CA ASP A 176 17.18 -9.99 -9.68
C ASP A 176 16.37 -9.23 -10.75
N HIS A 177 15.04 -9.29 -10.71
CA HIS A 177 14.14 -8.53 -11.57
C HIS A 177 13.86 -7.11 -11.08
N TYR A 178 14.29 -6.72 -9.87
CA TYR A 178 13.91 -5.48 -9.20
C TYR A 178 15.06 -4.47 -9.08
N ASN A 179 16.00 -4.50 -10.03
CA ASN A 179 17.21 -3.69 -10.02
C ASN A 179 17.04 -2.31 -10.67
N LYS A 180 15.84 -1.99 -11.18
CA LYS A 180 15.60 -0.68 -11.77
C LYS A 180 15.73 0.39 -10.69
N MET A 181 16.55 1.42 -11.00
CA MET A 181 16.88 2.48 -10.04
C MET A 181 16.08 3.75 -10.32
N TYR A 182 15.71 4.41 -9.25
CA TYR A 182 14.94 5.65 -9.25
C TYR A 182 15.60 6.69 -8.34
N SER A 183 15.39 7.96 -8.64
CA SER A 183 15.67 9.10 -7.76
C SER A 183 14.38 9.83 -7.44
N LEU A 184 14.13 10.13 -6.17
CA LEU A 184 12.97 10.91 -5.75
C LEU A 184 13.13 12.37 -6.20
N LYS A 185 12.13 12.89 -6.90
CA LYS A 185 12.08 14.28 -7.36
C LYS A 185 11.29 15.16 -6.42
N LYS A 186 10.05 14.79 -6.18
CA LYS A 186 9.11 15.55 -5.37
C LYS A 186 8.00 14.65 -4.83
N ASN A 187 7.46 15.01 -3.69
CA ASN A 187 6.20 14.50 -3.20
C ASN A 187 5.15 15.62 -3.23
N TYR A 188 3.91 15.22 -3.44
CA TYR A 188 2.73 16.09 -3.36
C TYR A 188 1.75 15.40 -2.44
N SER A 189 1.15 16.14 -1.51
CA SER A 189 0.16 15.62 -0.59
C SER A 189 -1.12 16.43 -0.70
N TYR A 190 -2.26 15.74 -0.68
CA TYR A 190 -3.57 16.35 -0.88
C TYR A 190 -4.58 15.82 0.14
N SER A 191 -5.45 16.70 0.64
CA SER A 191 -6.61 16.33 1.41
C SER A 191 -7.78 16.01 0.46
N VAL A 192 -8.30 14.78 0.52
CA VAL A 192 -9.38 14.31 -0.35
C VAL A 192 -10.73 14.63 0.27
N SER A 193 -11.17 15.87 0.13
CA SER A 193 -12.49 16.37 0.59
C SER A 193 -13.62 15.99 -0.38
N GLU A 194 -14.85 16.38 -0.06
CA GLU A 194 -16.00 16.19 -0.97
C GLU A 194 -15.83 16.87 -2.33
N LYS A 195 -15.18 18.05 -2.35
CA LYS A 195 -14.95 18.83 -3.57
C LYS A 195 -13.74 18.37 -4.37
N PHE A 196 -12.97 17.41 -3.85
CA PHE A 196 -11.83 16.84 -4.57
C PHE A 196 -12.33 16.15 -5.86
N PRO A 197 -11.66 16.35 -7.01
CA PRO A 197 -12.08 15.73 -8.28
C PRO A 197 -11.89 14.21 -8.22
N LYS A 198 -12.97 13.48 -7.93
CA LYS A 198 -12.96 12.02 -7.76
C LYS A 198 -14.25 11.40 -8.29
N ILE A 199 -14.16 10.13 -8.67
CA ILE A 199 -15.31 9.27 -8.96
C ILE A 199 -15.36 8.22 -7.86
N ILE A 200 -16.48 8.10 -7.17
CA ILE A 200 -16.70 7.14 -6.08
C ILE A 200 -17.85 6.19 -6.43
N LYS A 201 -17.91 5.04 -5.76
CA LYS A 201 -18.88 3.98 -6.05
C LYS A 201 -20.34 4.47 -6.07
N SER A 202 -20.72 5.33 -5.13
CA SER A 202 -22.09 5.88 -5.03
C SER A 202 -22.50 6.79 -6.19
N GLN A 203 -21.55 7.28 -6.99
CA GLN A 203 -21.79 8.13 -8.16
C GLN A 203 -21.87 7.34 -9.46
N LEU A 204 -21.58 6.04 -9.43
CA LEU A 204 -21.59 5.21 -10.62
C LEU A 204 -23.01 4.70 -10.94
N PRO A 205 -23.38 4.60 -12.23
CA PRO A 205 -24.59 3.93 -12.64
C PRO A 205 -24.61 2.45 -12.21
N ILE A 206 -25.79 1.90 -12.00
CA ILE A 206 -25.96 0.47 -11.69
C ILE A 206 -25.28 -0.39 -12.77
N GLY A 207 -24.43 -1.34 -12.35
CA GLY A 207 -23.70 -2.23 -13.23
C GLY A 207 -22.36 -1.69 -13.75
N VAL A 208 -21.97 -0.45 -13.40
CA VAL A 208 -20.64 0.11 -13.71
C VAL A 208 -19.73 -0.09 -12.50
N TYR A 209 -18.52 -0.62 -12.74
CA TYR A 209 -17.49 -0.89 -11.72
C TYR A 209 -16.09 -0.92 -12.36
N ASN A 210 -15.04 -0.96 -11.55
CA ASN A 210 -13.64 -0.94 -11.95
C ASN A 210 -13.29 0.30 -12.80
N THR A 211 -13.74 1.47 -12.35
CA THR A 211 -13.52 2.74 -13.03
C THR A 211 -12.09 3.20 -12.88
N SER A 212 -11.37 3.40 -13.97
CA SER A 212 -10.02 3.95 -13.96
C SER A 212 -9.97 5.29 -14.70
N TYR A 213 -9.26 6.28 -14.11
CA TYR A 213 -9.16 7.63 -14.67
C TYR A 213 -7.88 8.33 -14.22
N PHE A 214 -7.62 9.49 -14.83
CA PHE A 214 -6.50 10.35 -14.46
C PHE A 214 -7.00 11.69 -13.94
N ILE A 215 -6.28 12.24 -12.96
CA ILE A 215 -6.51 13.59 -12.43
C ILE A 215 -5.27 14.43 -12.77
N GLU A 216 -5.49 15.62 -13.37
CA GLU A 216 -4.44 16.59 -13.61
C GLU A 216 -4.01 17.25 -12.30
N LEU A 217 -2.71 17.49 -12.10
CA LEU A 217 -2.21 18.12 -10.87
C LEU A 217 -2.78 19.53 -10.67
N SER A 218 -2.98 20.28 -11.75
CA SER A 218 -3.60 21.62 -11.70
C SER A 218 -5.03 21.61 -11.15
N ALA A 219 -5.76 20.52 -11.30
CA ALA A 219 -7.13 20.39 -10.79
C ALA A 219 -7.18 20.17 -9.26
N VAL A 220 -6.05 19.83 -8.63
CA VAL A 220 -5.98 19.48 -7.20
C VAL A 220 -5.07 20.42 -6.38
N GLU A 221 -4.52 21.47 -6.97
CA GLU A 221 -3.63 22.42 -6.29
C GLU A 221 -4.26 23.02 -5.01
N ASN A 222 -5.55 23.35 -5.06
CA ASN A 222 -6.29 23.92 -3.92
C ASN A 222 -6.52 22.93 -2.77
N PHE A 223 -6.21 21.65 -2.95
CA PHE A 223 -6.33 20.60 -1.93
C PHE A 223 -4.96 20.19 -1.36
N SER A 224 -3.90 20.90 -1.75
CA SER A 224 -2.55 20.63 -1.29
C SER A 224 -2.44 20.85 0.21
N VAL A 225 -1.76 19.94 0.87
CA VAL A 225 -1.39 20.00 2.29
C VAL A 225 0.07 19.63 2.45
N GLU A 226 0.70 20.08 3.53
CA GLU A 226 2.06 19.64 3.85
C GLU A 226 2.04 18.23 4.42
N ILE A 227 3.06 17.44 4.14
CA ILE A 227 3.14 16.05 4.62
C ILE A 227 3.22 15.98 6.15
N GLU A 228 3.74 17.04 6.79
CA GLU A 228 3.80 17.24 8.23
C GLU A 228 2.40 17.31 8.85
N GLU A 229 1.41 17.88 8.17
CA GLU A 229 0.01 17.87 8.60
C GLU A 229 -0.53 16.44 8.67
N ILE A 230 -0.20 15.61 7.69
CA ILE A 230 -0.58 14.19 7.68
C ILE A 230 0.08 13.50 8.88
N ASN A 231 1.39 13.71 9.09
CA ASN A 231 2.12 13.14 10.21
C ASN A 231 1.53 13.50 11.58
N GLN A 232 0.99 14.71 11.74
CA GLN A 232 0.37 15.14 13.00
C GLN A 232 -0.99 14.47 13.26
N ASN A 233 -1.69 14.06 12.22
CA ASN A 233 -3.02 13.49 12.30
C ASN A 233 -3.03 11.95 12.52
N ILE A 234 -1.93 11.24 12.22
CA ILE A 234 -1.78 9.78 12.32
C ILE A 234 -0.93 9.34 13.50
#